data_ccfb2966bc6248e1a301f4bce30b8689
#
_entry.id   ccfb2966bc6248e1a301f4bce30b8689
#
_cell.length_a   1.000
_cell.length_b   1.000
_cell.length_c   1.000
_cell.angle_alpha   90.00
_cell.angle_beta   90.00
_cell.angle_gamma   90.00
#
_symmetry.space_group_name_H-M   'P 1'
#
loop_
_entity.id
_entity.type
_entity.pdbx_description
1 polymer ?
#
loop_
_entity_poly.entity_id
_entity_poly.type
_entity_poly.pdbx_seq_one_letter_code
_entity_poly.pdbx_strand_id
1 'polypeptide(L)'
;MPFPLFPLEVRFRDMDPSPALEAFAYRWAAKLANVFDRIERCEVVIERPHQHQRRGQPVHVRVSVTVPGAEIVVTDDHAPDGVADDAYVAVRDAFRAARRQLVMHARHDHHADLVPSRA
;
A
#
# COMPACT_ATOMS: atom_id res chain seq x y z
N MET A 1 -9.49 -12.30 13.19
CA MET A 1 -8.25 -11.71 12.70
C MET A 1 -8.43 -11.28 11.27
N PRO A 2 -8.31 -10.01 11.00
CA PRO A 2 -8.59 -9.54 9.64
C PRO A 2 -7.38 -9.69 8.74
N PHE A 3 -7.23 -10.84 8.19
CA PHE A 3 -6.20 -11.05 7.20
C PHE A 3 -6.76 -10.69 5.84
N PRO A 4 -5.93 -10.17 4.95
CA PRO A 4 -6.38 -9.97 3.58
C PRO A 4 -6.69 -11.31 2.92
N LEU A 5 -7.63 -11.28 2.00
CA LEU A 5 -8.02 -12.48 1.27
C LEU A 5 -7.13 -12.73 0.07
N PHE A 6 -6.00 -12.06 0.00
CA PHE A 6 -5.05 -12.20 -1.09
C PHE A 6 -3.66 -12.23 -0.49
N PRO A 7 -2.70 -12.76 -1.22
CA PRO A 7 -1.33 -12.79 -0.69
C PRO A 7 -0.81 -11.38 -0.46
N LEU A 8 -0.21 -11.19 0.69
CA LEU A 8 0.41 -9.92 1.03
C LEU A 8 1.83 -10.17 1.46
N GLU A 9 2.74 -9.43 0.88
CA GLU A 9 4.13 -9.50 1.27
C GLU A 9 4.57 -8.14 1.75
N VAL A 10 5.20 -8.10 2.92
CA VAL A 10 5.73 -6.86 3.49
C VAL A 10 7.23 -7.04 3.58
N ARG A 11 7.96 -6.15 2.95
CA ARG A 11 9.42 -6.19 2.96
C ARG A 11 9.97 -4.95 3.60
N PHE A 12 11.04 -5.14 4.36
CA PHE A 12 11.75 -4.04 4.99
C PHE A 12 13.12 -3.95 4.34
N ARG A 13 13.50 -2.76 3.90
CA ARG A 13 14.78 -2.54 3.27
C ARG A 13 15.56 -1.49 4.01
N ASP A 14 16.83 -1.79 4.28
CA ASP A 14 17.72 -0.86 4.97
C ASP A 14 17.20 -0.47 6.33
N MET A 15 16.47 -1.39 6.97
CA MET A 15 15.99 -1.20 8.32
C MET A 15 15.62 -2.56 8.87
N ASP A 16 15.58 -2.66 10.18
CA ASP A 16 15.19 -3.91 10.81
C ASP A 16 13.71 -4.18 10.61
N PRO A 17 13.34 -5.42 10.44
CA PRO A 17 11.93 -5.76 10.37
C PRO A 17 11.21 -5.35 11.65
N SER A 18 10.00 -4.87 11.48
CA SER A 18 9.17 -4.45 12.61
C SER A 18 7.86 -5.22 12.57
N PRO A 19 7.69 -6.19 13.48
CA PRO A 19 6.43 -6.93 13.50
C PRO A 19 5.22 -6.05 13.71
N ALA A 20 5.36 -4.98 14.49
CA ALA A 20 4.22 -4.09 14.72
C ALA A 20 3.85 -3.34 13.44
N LEU A 21 4.86 -2.90 12.69
CA LEU A 21 4.60 -2.18 11.46
C LEU A 21 4.05 -3.13 10.40
N GLU A 22 4.53 -4.36 10.40
CA GLU A 22 4.02 -5.36 9.49
C GLU A 22 2.54 -5.64 9.78
N ALA A 23 2.18 -5.78 11.06
CA ALA A 23 0.79 -5.99 11.43
C ALA A 23 -0.07 -4.80 11.02
N PHE A 24 0.47 -3.60 11.14
CA PHE A 24 -0.23 -2.41 10.74
C PHE A 24 -0.52 -2.43 9.23
N ALA A 25 0.47 -2.83 8.44
CA ALA A 25 0.29 -2.94 7.01
C ALA A 25 -0.73 -4.01 6.65
N TYR A 26 -0.73 -5.11 7.37
CA TYR A 26 -1.72 -6.17 7.13
C TYR A 26 -3.13 -5.65 7.37
N ARG A 27 -3.32 -4.86 8.42
CA ARG A 27 -4.64 -4.30 8.69
C ARG A 27 -5.09 -3.36 7.59
N TRP A 28 -4.17 -2.55 7.08
CA TRP A 28 -4.52 -1.65 5.99
C TRP A 28 -4.81 -2.42 4.71
N ALA A 29 -4.03 -3.46 4.42
CA ALA A 29 -4.25 -4.26 3.23
C ALA A 29 -5.61 -4.93 3.28
N ALA A 30 -6.01 -5.40 4.45
CA ALA A 30 -7.32 -6.03 4.59
C ALA A 30 -8.45 -5.06 4.26
N LYS A 31 -8.25 -3.77 4.52
CA LYS A 31 -9.26 -2.78 4.22
C LYS A 31 -9.42 -2.56 2.72
N LEU A 32 -8.38 -2.83 1.95
CA LEU A 32 -8.50 -2.67 0.51
C LEU A 32 -9.51 -3.64 -0.08
N ALA A 33 -9.68 -4.80 0.53
CA ALA A 33 -10.64 -5.76 0.05
C ALA A 33 -12.07 -5.24 0.12
N ASN A 34 -12.31 -4.20 0.92
CA ASN A 34 -13.64 -3.63 1.03
C ASN A 34 -13.98 -2.72 -0.14
N VAL A 35 -12.99 -2.31 -0.93
CA VAL A 35 -13.26 -1.44 -2.05
C VAL A 35 -13.05 -2.13 -3.39
N PHE A 36 -12.42 -3.29 -3.39
CA PHE A 36 -12.20 -4.02 -4.64
C PHE A 36 -12.01 -5.49 -4.29
N ASP A 37 -12.82 -6.35 -4.86
CA ASP A 37 -12.86 -7.74 -4.44
C ASP A 37 -12.04 -8.67 -5.32
N ARG A 38 -11.29 -8.14 -6.26
CA ARG A 38 -10.50 -8.98 -7.16
C ARG A 38 -9.01 -8.66 -7.07
N ILE A 39 -8.53 -8.31 -5.90
CA ILE A 39 -7.11 -8.09 -5.70
C ILE A 39 -6.41 -9.43 -5.76
N GLU A 40 -5.39 -9.54 -6.60
CA GLU A 40 -4.69 -10.79 -6.78
C GLU A 40 -3.50 -10.89 -5.85
N ARG A 41 -2.86 -9.78 -5.54
CA ARG A 41 -1.75 -9.77 -4.60
C ARG A 41 -1.42 -8.34 -4.24
N CYS A 42 -0.71 -8.20 -3.15
CA CYS A 42 -0.27 -6.89 -2.70
C CYS A 42 1.14 -7.00 -2.14
N GLU A 43 1.96 -6.03 -2.43
CA GLU A 43 3.31 -5.99 -1.90
C GLU A 43 3.56 -4.63 -1.32
N VAL A 44 4.15 -4.60 -0.13
CA VAL A 44 4.50 -3.36 0.54
C VAL A 44 5.99 -3.39 0.82
N VAL A 45 6.69 -2.36 0.37
CA VAL A 45 8.10 -2.22 0.65
C VAL A 45 8.27 -0.99 1.52
N ILE A 46 8.86 -1.15 2.67
CA ILE A 46 9.10 -0.07 3.61
C ILE A 46 10.61 0.09 3.72
N GLU A 47 11.09 1.26 3.36
CA GLU A 47 12.51 1.47 3.30
C GLU A 47 12.87 2.73 4.06
N ARG A 48 13.89 2.61 4.89
CA ARG A 48 14.47 3.77 5.54
C ARG A 48 15.90 3.79 5.07
N PRO A 49 16.21 4.58 4.05
CA PRO A 49 17.56 4.52 3.48
C PRO A 49 18.60 4.73 4.53
N HIS A 50 19.62 3.92 4.48
CA HIS A 50 20.67 3.97 5.46
C HIS A 50 21.46 5.25 5.27
N GLN A 51 21.48 6.06 6.28
CA GLN A 51 22.20 7.30 6.20
C GLN A 51 23.02 7.39 7.42
N HIS A 52 23.95 8.26 7.39
CA HIS A 52 24.75 8.49 8.57
C HIS A 52 24.04 9.46 9.49
N GLN A 53 22.97 10.05 9.06
CA GLN A 53 22.30 10.94 9.89
C GLN A 53 21.66 10.24 10.95
N ARG A 54 21.51 10.82 12.03
CA ARG A 54 20.95 10.23 13.09
C ARG A 54 19.51 10.31 13.02
N ARG A 55 18.93 11.37 12.92
CA ARG A 55 17.52 11.43 12.88
C ARG A 55 17.17 12.16 11.66
N GLY A 56 15.99 12.23 11.31
CA GLY A 56 15.62 12.94 10.14
C GLY A 56 15.71 12.13 8.88
N GLN A 57 15.79 10.83 8.97
CA GLN A 57 15.84 10.00 7.78
C GLN A 57 14.45 9.83 7.23
N PRO A 58 14.27 9.99 5.93
CA PRO A 58 12.95 9.80 5.34
C PRO A 58 12.56 8.33 5.33
N VAL A 59 11.29 8.08 5.25
CA VAL A 59 10.75 6.73 5.10
C VAL A 59 10.10 6.68 3.74
N HIS A 60 10.47 5.66 2.97
CA HIS A 60 9.87 5.45 1.65
C HIS A 60 9.00 4.22 1.72
N VAL A 61 7.78 4.34 1.27
CA VAL A 61 6.85 3.23 1.26
C VAL A 61 6.31 3.07 -0.15
N ARG A 62 6.34 1.85 -0.64
CA ARG A 62 5.76 1.56 -1.95
C ARG A 62 4.73 0.46 -1.76
N VAL A 63 3.54 0.69 -2.26
CA VAL A 63 2.47 -0.29 -2.20
C VAL A 63 2.11 -0.65 -3.64
N SER A 64 2.18 -1.93 -3.95
CA SER A 64 1.80 -2.44 -5.25
C SER A 64 0.62 -3.36 -5.09
N VAL A 65 -0.43 -3.12 -5.83
CA VAL A 65 -1.63 -3.95 -5.77
C VAL A 65 -1.88 -4.46 -7.18
N THR A 66 -1.86 -5.77 -7.34
CA THR A 66 -2.11 -6.38 -8.62
C THR A 66 -3.58 -6.77 -8.71
N VAL A 67 -4.21 -6.32 -9.76
CA VAL A 67 -5.61 -6.63 -10.04
C VAL A 67 -5.69 -7.16 -11.46
N PRO A 68 -6.82 -7.74 -11.88
CA PRO A 68 -6.91 -8.24 -13.25
C PRO A 68 -6.64 -7.13 -14.25
N GLY A 69 -5.63 -7.37 -15.08
CA GLY A 69 -5.29 -6.45 -16.16
C GLY A 69 -4.54 -5.20 -15.78
N ALA A 70 -4.16 -5.03 -14.51
CA ALA A 70 -3.49 -3.80 -14.11
C ALA A 70 -2.70 -4.00 -12.84
N GLU A 71 -1.80 -3.07 -12.62
CA GLU A 71 -1.08 -3.01 -11.36
C GLU A 71 -1.13 -1.57 -10.88
N ILE A 72 -1.56 -1.39 -9.65
CA ILE A 72 -1.61 -0.07 -9.04
C ILE A 72 -0.41 0.06 -8.14
N VAL A 73 0.41 1.07 -8.41
CA VAL A 73 1.62 1.29 -7.64
C VAL A 73 1.57 2.70 -7.08
N VAL A 74 1.73 2.83 -5.78
CA VAL A 74 1.84 4.14 -5.16
C VAL A 74 3.09 4.17 -4.32
N THR A 75 3.70 5.32 -4.25
CA THR A 75 4.85 5.54 -3.39
C THR A 75 4.54 6.72 -2.50
N ASP A 76 5.11 6.69 -1.31
CA ASP A 76 4.99 7.78 -0.37
C ASP A 76 6.33 8.00 0.27
N ASP A 77 6.89 9.17 0.06
CA ASP A 77 8.16 9.53 0.66
C ASP A 77 7.86 10.50 1.77
N HIS A 78 7.83 9.99 2.98
CA HIS A 78 7.46 10.81 4.11
C HIS A 78 8.70 11.40 4.74
N ALA A 79 8.81 12.69 4.67
CA ALA A 79 9.92 13.37 5.30
C ALA A 79 9.71 13.36 6.81
N PRO A 80 10.79 13.18 7.55
CA PRO A 80 10.65 13.16 9.00
C PRO A 80 10.31 14.54 9.51
N ASP A 81 9.44 14.57 10.49
CA ASP A 81 9.06 15.82 11.11
C ASP A 81 9.32 15.79 12.60
N GLY A 82 10.13 14.85 13.04
CA GLY A 82 10.43 14.75 14.45
C GLY A 82 9.50 13.86 15.22
N VAL A 83 8.55 13.27 14.54
CA VAL A 83 7.61 12.38 15.19
C VAL A 83 8.14 10.96 15.08
N ALA A 84 8.03 10.20 16.15
CA ALA A 84 8.60 8.86 16.16
C ALA A 84 7.86 7.90 15.23
N ASP A 85 6.64 8.23 14.84
CA ASP A 85 5.80 7.32 14.10
C ASP A 85 5.76 7.59 12.61
N ASP A 86 6.81 8.19 12.08
CA ASP A 86 6.85 8.53 10.67
C ASP A 86 6.55 7.35 9.77
N ALA A 87 7.06 6.16 10.13
CA ALA A 87 6.84 5.00 9.28
C ALA A 87 5.37 4.60 9.25
N TYR A 88 4.68 4.71 10.37
CA TYR A 88 3.26 4.39 10.39
C TYR A 88 2.47 5.38 9.56
N VAL A 89 2.83 6.65 9.63
CA VAL A 89 2.16 7.66 8.83
C VAL A 89 2.39 7.40 7.35
N ALA A 90 3.63 7.04 6.97
CA ALA A 90 3.94 6.79 5.58
C ALA A 90 3.17 5.58 5.06
N VAL A 91 3.09 4.51 5.86
CA VAL A 91 2.34 3.33 5.45
C VAL A 91 0.86 3.68 5.30
N ARG A 92 0.30 4.40 6.27
CA ARG A 92 -1.09 4.80 6.20
C ARG A 92 -1.38 5.61 4.95
N ASP A 93 -0.53 6.59 4.68
CA ASP A 93 -0.76 7.48 3.55
C ASP A 93 -0.61 6.74 2.23
N ALA A 94 0.33 5.79 2.15
CA ALA A 94 0.49 5.01 0.93
C ALA A 94 -0.74 4.14 0.70
N PHE A 95 -1.28 3.52 1.75
CA PHE A 95 -2.47 2.71 1.58
C PHE A 95 -3.70 3.55 1.25
N ARG A 96 -3.77 4.76 1.79
CA ARG A 96 -4.87 5.65 1.44
C ARG A 96 -4.81 6.03 -0.03
N ALA A 97 -3.61 6.29 -0.53
CA ALA A 97 -3.45 6.59 -1.95
C ALA A 97 -3.80 5.37 -2.80
N ALA A 98 -3.39 4.19 -2.36
CA ALA A 98 -3.73 2.96 -3.08
C ALA A 98 -5.25 2.76 -3.10
N ARG A 99 -5.90 3.05 -1.98
CA ARG A 99 -7.34 2.92 -1.90
C ARG A 99 -8.03 3.84 -2.89
N ARG A 100 -7.56 5.08 -2.98
CA ARG A 100 -8.15 6.01 -3.92
C ARG A 100 -8.02 5.50 -5.35
N GLN A 101 -6.86 4.96 -5.69
CA GLN A 101 -6.66 4.45 -7.02
C GLN A 101 -7.48 3.19 -7.28
N LEU A 102 -7.65 2.36 -6.28
CA LEU A 102 -8.50 1.19 -6.42
C LEU A 102 -9.95 1.57 -6.62
N VAL A 103 -10.41 2.60 -5.91
CA VAL A 103 -11.77 3.07 -6.10
C VAL A 103 -11.96 3.58 -7.52
N MET A 104 -10.98 4.33 -8.03
CA MET A 104 -11.07 4.81 -9.40
C MET A 104 -11.03 3.66 -10.39
N HIS A 105 -10.19 2.67 -10.14
CA HIS A 105 -10.10 1.51 -11.01
C HIS A 105 -11.41 0.73 -10.98
N ALA A 106 -12.00 0.59 -9.82
CA ALA A 106 -13.27 -0.14 -9.71
C ALA A 106 -14.38 0.57 -10.46
N ARG A 107 -14.41 1.90 -10.39
CA ARG A 107 -15.41 2.64 -11.14
C ARG A 107 -15.22 2.48 -12.62
N HIS A 108 -13.98 2.54 -13.06
CA HIS A 108 -13.69 2.40 -14.47
C HIS A 108 -14.07 0.99 -14.95
N ASP A 109 -13.71 -0.01 -14.15
CA ASP A 109 -14.02 -1.38 -14.47
C ASP A 109 -15.52 -1.60 -14.52
N HIS A 110 -16.23 -1.05 -13.54
CA HIS A 110 -17.67 -1.17 -13.49
C HIS A 110 -18.33 -0.45 -14.67
N HIS A 111 -17.79 0.72 -15.01
CA HIS A 111 -18.30 1.45 -16.15
C HIS A 111 -18.12 0.65 -17.43
N ALA A 112 -16.96 0.02 -17.57
CA ALA A 112 -16.72 -0.81 -18.76
C ALA A 112 -17.69 -1.96 -18.83
N ASP A 113 -18.06 -2.52 -17.69
CA ASP A 113 -19.01 -3.61 -17.66
C ASP A 113 -20.41 -3.14 -18.02
N LEU A 114 -20.74 -1.90 -17.71
CA LEU A 114 -22.04 -1.38 -17.99
C LEU A 114 -22.20 -0.92 -19.42
N VAL A 115 -21.10 -0.64 -20.09
CA VAL A 115 -21.18 -0.23 -21.48
C VAL A 115 -21.54 -1.43 -22.31
N PRO A 116 -22.60 -1.33 -23.12
CA PRO A 116 -22.97 -2.46 -23.93
C PRO A 116 -21.81 -2.86 -24.82
N SER A 117 -21.65 -4.11 -24.93
CA SER A 117 -20.59 -4.60 -25.72
C SER A 117 -20.89 -4.18 -27.11
N ARG A 118 -19.99 -3.61 -27.63
CA ARG A 118 -20.17 -3.25 -28.81
C ARG A 118 -19.95 -4.31 -29.55
N ALA A 119 -19.59 -5.12 -29.17
CA ALA A 119 -19.37 -6.19 -30.02
C ALA A 119 -20.06 -6.67 -30.63
#